data_3da119b86ba5c68597e5b52a19788f4a
#
_entry.id   3da119b86ba5c68597e5b52a19788f4a
#
_cell.length_a   1.000
_cell.length_b   1.000
_cell.length_c   1.000
_cell.angle_alpha   90.00
_cell.angle_beta   90.00
_cell.angle_gamma   90.00
#
_symmetry.space_group_name_H-M   'P 1'
#
loop_
_entity.id
_entity.type
_entity.pdbx_description
1 polymer ?
#
loop_
_entity_poly.entity_id
_entity_poly.type
_entity_poly.pdbx_seq_one_letter_code
_entity_poly.pdbx_strand_id
1 'polypeptide(L)'
;MKRKGIKNLIVDFGGVLIDLDRQRCLENFRELGLPDVEHTLDLYHQQDFFQQYEKGLISSADFRNVIREKIGKDVDDARIDAAWNSFLVSIPTYKLDLLLALRKDYVVYLLSNTNEIHWKWSCEHAFPYKTFRVEDYFEHIFLSYEMKMAKP
;
A
#
# COMPACT_ATOMS: atom_id res chain seq x y z
N MET A 1 1.40 -27.79 3.65
CA MET A 1 1.14 -28.69 4.81
C MET A 1 0.19 -28.00 5.78
N LYS A 2 -0.93 -28.66 6.08
CA LYS A 2 -1.94 -28.08 6.98
C LYS A 2 -1.58 -28.30 8.44
N ARG A 3 -1.60 -27.24 9.24
CA ARG A 3 -1.35 -27.32 10.65
C ARG A 3 -2.65 -27.62 11.42
N LYS A 4 -2.64 -28.69 12.23
CA LYS A 4 -3.81 -29.14 12.97
C LYS A 4 -4.33 -28.04 13.90
N GLY A 5 -5.64 -27.81 13.88
CA GLY A 5 -6.29 -26.82 14.74
C GLY A 5 -6.34 -25.40 14.18
N ILE A 6 -5.59 -25.10 13.11
CA ILE A 6 -5.62 -23.80 12.45
C ILE A 6 -6.55 -23.87 11.25
N LYS A 7 -7.48 -22.93 11.14
CA LYS A 7 -8.45 -22.84 10.06
C LYS A 7 -8.29 -21.57 9.23
N ASN A 8 -7.88 -20.49 9.86
CA ASN A 8 -7.81 -19.16 9.26
C ASN A 8 -6.39 -18.60 9.35
N LEU A 9 -5.98 -17.90 8.30
CA LEU A 9 -4.72 -17.17 8.26
C LEU A 9 -5.02 -15.73 7.95
N ILE A 10 -4.38 -14.82 8.67
CA ILE A 10 -4.43 -13.39 8.42
C ILE A 10 -3.03 -12.96 8.00
N VAL A 11 -2.91 -12.40 6.81
CA VAL A 11 -1.63 -12.03 6.20
C VAL A 11 -1.52 -10.51 6.15
N ASP A 12 -0.35 -9.99 6.47
CA ASP A 12 0.00 -8.58 6.29
C ASP A 12 0.48 -8.35 4.86
N PHE A 13 0.59 -7.08 4.44
CA PHE A 13 0.91 -6.72 3.06
C PHE A 13 2.30 -6.10 2.92
N GLY A 14 2.47 -4.85 3.35
CA GLY A 14 3.71 -4.09 3.16
C GLY A 14 4.90 -4.71 3.87
N GLY A 15 5.98 -5.00 3.13
CA GLY A 15 7.16 -5.63 3.70
C GLY A 15 7.02 -7.11 4.03
N VAL A 16 5.82 -7.68 3.86
CA VAL A 16 5.54 -9.11 4.05
C VAL A 16 5.27 -9.77 2.70
N LEU A 17 4.27 -9.31 1.98
CA LEU A 17 3.97 -9.78 0.62
C LEU A 17 4.69 -8.94 -0.42
N ILE A 18 4.54 -7.63 -0.36
CA ILE A 18 5.11 -6.70 -1.34
C ILE A 18 6.41 -6.09 -0.81
N ASP A 19 7.42 -6.09 -1.67
CA ASP A 19 8.69 -5.44 -1.37
C ASP A 19 8.55 -3.92 -1.46
N LEU A 20 9.27 -3.21 -0.59
CA LEU A 20 9.19 -1.76 -0.44
C LEU A 20 10.54 -1.11 -0.75
N ASP A 21 10.51 0.09 -1.36
CA ASP A 21 11.70 0.88 -1.66
C ASP A 21 11.48 2.34 -1.25
N ARG A 22 11.78 2.63 0.01
CA ARG A 22 11.63 3.98 0.58
C ARG A 22 12.51 5.00 -0.15
N GLN A 23 13.74 4.62 -0.46
CA GLN A 23 14.72 5.53 -1.09
C GLN A 23 14.23 5.99 -2.46
N ARG A 24 13.70 5.08 -3.26
CA ARG A 24 13.16 5.41 -4.58
C ARG A 24 12.01 6.41 -4.49
N CYS A 25 11.14 6.23 -3.50
CA CYS A 25 10.02 7.14 -3.25
C CYS A 25 10.52 8.55 -2.89
N LEU A 26 11.50 8.63 -1.99
CA LEU A 26 12.10 9.91 -1.61
C LEU A 26 12.73 10.62 -2.80
N GLU A 27 13.48 9.90 -3.63
CA GLU A 27 14.13 10.47 -4.81
C GLU A 27 13.11 10.98 -5.83
N ASN A 28 12.03 10.25 -6.04
CA ASN A 28 10.99 10.66 -6.99
C ASN A 28 10.24 11.90 -6.49
N PHE A 29 9.98 12.01 -5.21
CA PHE A 29 9.40 13.25 -4.66
C PHE A 29 10.38 14.43 -4.74
N ARG A 30 11.67 14.18 -4.55
CA ARG A 30 12.69 15.21 -4.72
C ARG A 30 12.70 15.74 -6.15
N GLU A 31 12.62 14.87 -7.13
CA GLU A 31 12.57 15.23 -8.55
C GLU A 31 11.30 16.03 -8.90
N LEU A 32 10.19 15.79 -8.22
CA LEU A 32 8.97 16.59 -8.38
C LEU A 32 9.10 17.98 -7.79
N GLY A 33 10.11 18.23 -6.97
CA GLY A 33 10.35 19.52 -6.36
C GLY A 33 9.93 19.62 -4.90
N LEU A 34 9.65 18.49 -4.23
CA LEU A 34 9.34 18.51 -2.80
C LEU A 34 10.61 18.92 -2.03
N PRO A 35 10.61 20.09 -1.36
CA PRO A 35 11.81 20.57 -0.70
C PRO A 35 12.11 19.75 0.57
N ASP A 36 13.40 19.52 0.83
CA ASP A 36 13.86 18.82 2.04
C ASP A 36 13.03 17.55 2.30
N VAL A 37 13.01 16.67 1.31
CA VAL A 37 12.03 15.57 1.20
C VAL A 37 12.00 14.66 2.44
N GLU A 38 13.16 14.31 2.99
CA GLU A 38 13.20 13.44 4.17
C GLU A 38 12.57 14.14 5.38
N HIS A 39 12.95 15.37 5.64
CA HIS A 39 12.40 16.15 6.75
C HIS A 39 10.90 16.41 6.57
N THR A 40 10.48 16.76 5.37
CA THR A 40 9.07 17.00 5.05
C THR A 40 8.21 15.76 5.30
N LEU A 41 8.67 14.59 4.84
CA LEU A 41 7.93 13.36 5.05
C LEU A 41 7.94 12.92 6.51
N ASP A 42 9.04 13.15 7.22
CA ASP A 42 9.11 12.89 8.67
C ASP A 42 8.15 13.79 9.45
N LEU A 43 8.02 15.05 9.07
CA LEU A 43 7.04 15.96 9.68
C LEU A 43 5.60 15.47 9.45
N TYR A 44 5.28 15.04 8.23
CA TYR A 44 3.96 14.51 7.93
C TYR A 44 3.67 13.27 8.77
N HIS A 45 4.68 12.41 8.97
CA HIS A 45 4.54 11.25 9.82
C HIS A 45 4.29 11.66 11.29
N GLN A 46 5.06 12.63 11.81
CA GLN A 46 4.90 13.13 13.18
C GLN A 46 3.56 13.84 13.41
N GLN A 47 3.01 14.46 12.37
CA GLN A 47 1.71 15.15 12.42
C GLN A 47 0.54 14.22 12.14
N ASP A 48 0.76 12.92 12.09
CA ASP A 48 -0.23 11.90 11.80
C ASP A 48 -0.89 12.05 10.42
N PHE A 49 -0.30 12.80 9.50
CA PHE A 49 -0.86 13.03 8.17
C PHE A 49 -1.03 11.71 7.38
N PHE A 50 0.03 10.91 7.36
CA PHE A 50 -0.04 9.61 6.70
C PHE A 50 -1.00 8.66 7.40
N GLN A 51 -1.04 8.70 8.73
CA GLN A 51 -1.95 7.88 9.51
C GLN A 51 -3.41 8.26 9.24
N GLN A 52 -3.71 9.55 9.14
CA GLN A 52 -5.04 10.02 8.78
C GLN A 52 -5.46 9.53 7.41
N TYR A 53 -4.54 9.52 6.45
CA TYR A 53 -4.81 8.99 5.13
C TYR A 53 -5.06 7.47 5.16
N GLU A 54 -4.25 6.73 5.92
CA GLU A 54 -4.43 5.29 6.08
C GLU A 54 -5.73 4.92 6.83
N LYS A 55 -6.23 5.82 7.66
CA LYS A 55 -7.55 5.65 8.32
C LYS A 55 -8.72 6.15 7.47
N GLY A 56 -8.43 6.65 6.27
CA GLY A 56 -9.48 7.19 5.40
C GLY A 56 -10.14 8.46 5.93
N LEU A 57 -9.49 9.18 6.85
CA LEU A 57 -10.00 10.44 7.42
C LEU A 57 -9.76 11.62 6.49
N ILE A 58 -8.84 11.50 5.56
CA ILE A 58 -8.64 12.44 4.47
C ILE A 58 -8.73 11.68 3.14
N SER A 59 -9.17 12.37 2.10
CA SER A 59 -9.31 11.78 0.76
C SER A 59 -7.97 11.75 0.02
N SER A 60 -7.92 10.97 -1.05
CA SER A 60 -6.77 10.99 -1.96
C SER A 60 -6.57 12.37 -2.58
N ALA A 61 -7.66 13.09 -2.89
CA ALA A 61 -7.56 14.47 -3.38
C ALA A 61 -6.92 15.39 -2.34
N ASP A 62 -7.31 15.27 -1.08
CA ASP A 62 -6.71 16.05 0.02
C ASP A 62 -5.22 15.73 0.17
N PHE A 63 -4.88 14.45 0.12
CA PHE A 63 -3.49 13.99 0.19
C PHE A 63 -2.64 14.62 -0.93
N ARG A 64 -3.13 14.53 -2.17
CA ARG A 64 -2.42 15.12 -3.32
C ARG A 64 -2.28 16.62 -3.20
N ASN A 65 -3.32 17.30 -2.72
CA ASN A 65 -3.30 18.76 -2.57
C ASN A 65 -2.29 19.23 -1.54
N VAL A 66 -2.14 18.52 -0.43
CA VAL A 66 -1.12 18.83 0.58
C VAL A 66 0.28 18.70 -0.03
N ILE A 67 0.54 17.65 -0.77
CA ILE A 67 1.83 17.43 -1.45
C ILE A 67 2.07 18.54 -2.48
N ARG A 68 1.08 18.83 -3.31
CA ARG A 68 1.16 19.85 -4.37
C ARG A 68 1.44 21.24 -3.80
N GLU A 69 0.77 21.58 -2.72
CA GLU A 69 0.96 22.85 -2.03
C GLU A 69 2.39 22.99 -1.49
N LYS A 70 2.94 21.91 -0.94
CA LYS A 70 4.31 21.92 -0.42
C LYS A 70 5.34 22.03 -1.55
N ILE A 71 5.08 21.41 -2.71
CA ILE A 71 5.92 21.55 -3.89
C ILE A 71 5.88 23.00 -4.42
N GLY A 72 4.73 23.65 -4.32
CA GLY A 72 4.55 25.03 -4.76
C GLY A 72 4.37 25.18 -6.27
N LYS A 73 4.08 24.09 -6.97
CA LYS A 73 3.84 24.06 -8.42
C LYS A 73 2.59 23.24 -8.71
N ASP A 74 1.95 23.50 -9.81
CA ASP A 74 0.77 22.75 -10.28
C ASP A 74 1.20 21.42 -10.92
N VAL A 75 1.58 20.45 -10.07
CA VAL A 75 1.96 19.11 -10.50
C VAL A 75 0.69 18.27 -10.63
N ASP A 76 0.55 17.54 -11.74
CA ASP A 76 -0.65 16.73 -11.95
C ASP A 76 -0.73 15.51 -11.01
N ASP A 77 -1.95 15.00 -10.84
CA ASP A 77 -2.22 13.86 -9.96
C ASP A 77 -1.41 12.62 -10.33
N ALA A 78 -1.28 12.35 -11.62
CA ALA A 78 -0.58 11.16 -12.10
C ALA A 78 0.89 11.16 -11.69
N ARG A 79 1.54 12.31 -11.70
CA ARG A 79 2.94 12.43 -11.30
C ARG A 79 3.12 12.28 -9.79
N ILE A 80 2.20 12.82 -9.01
CA ILE A 80 2.20 12.64 -7.55
C ILE A 80 1.97 11.16 -7.21
N ASP A 81 0.99 10.54 -7.85
CA ASP A 81 0.69 9.12 -7.63
C ASP A 81 1.87 8.23 -8.01
N ALA A 82 2.55 8.53 -9.12
CA ALA A 82 3.72 7.77 -9.55
C ALA A 82 4.85 7.85 -8.51
N ALA A 83 5.12 9.03 -7.96
CA ALA A 83 6.12 9.20 -6.91
C ALA A 83 5.71 8.46 -5.65
N TRP A 84 4.47 8.56 -5.23
CA TRP A 84 3.94 7.86 -4.05
C TRP A 84 4.00 6.34 -4.22
N ASN A 85 3.56 5.84 -5.37
CA ASN A 85 3.54 4.40 -5.67
C ASN A 85 4.94 3.80 -5.90
N SER A 86 5.94 4.62 -6.16
CA SER A 86 7.32 4.13 -6.31
C SER A 86 7.90 3.55 -5.01
N PHE A 87 7.22 3.77 -3.88
CA PHE A 87 7.48 3.09 -2.62
C PHE A 87 7.24 1.58 -2.72
N LEU A 88 6.30 1.17 -3.57
CA LEU A 88 5.93 -0.23 -3.77
C LEU A 88 6.72 -0.83 -4.93
N VAL A 89 7.32 -1.99 -4.73
CA VAL A 89 8.12 -2.65 -5.76
C VAL A 89 7.30 -3.72 -6.47
N SER A 90 7.19 -4.89 -5.88
CA SER A 90 6.43 -6.02 -6.45
C SER A 90 6.21 -7.08 -5.40
N ILE A 91 5.30 -8.00 -5.71
CA ILE A 91 5.11 -9.23 -4.93
C ILE A 91 5.88 -10.34 -5.66
N PRO A 92 6.90 -10.93 -5.03
CA PRO A 92 7.58 -12.08 -5.65
C PRO A 92 6.58 -13.19 -5.99
N THR A 93 6.71 -13.78 -7.18
CA THR A 93 5.73 -14.74 -7.68
C THR A 93 5.60 -15.97 -6.79
N TYR A 94 6.69 -16.38 -6.12
CA TYR A 94 6.61 -17.52 -5.20
C TYR A 94 5.64 -17.26 -4.03
N LYS A 95 5.47 -16.00 -3.62
CA LYS A 95 4.51 -15.62 -2.56
C LYS A 95 3.07 -15.71 -3.07
N LEU A 96 2.83 -15.34 -4.32
CA LEU A 96 1.52 -15.48 -4.94
C LEU A 96 1.15 -16.97 -5.09
N ASP A 97 2.09 -17.79 -5.54
CA ASP A 97 1.91 -19.23 -5.59
C ASP A 97 1.63 -19.82 -4.21
N LEU A 98 2.33 -19.33 -3.19
CA LEU A 98 2.13 -19.77 -1.80
C LEU A 98 0.71 -19.44 -1.31
N LEU A 99 0.23 -18.23 -1.58
CA LEU A 99 -1.13 -17.83 -1.19
C LEU A 99 -2.17 -18.76 -1.83
N LEU A 100 -2.03 -19.07 -3.12
CA LEU A 100 -2.93 -19.99 -3.80
C LEU A 100 -2.88 -21.39 -3.18
N ALA A 101 -1.70 -21.87 -2.82
CA ALA A 101 -1.53 -23.16 -2.17
C ALA A 101 -2.16 -23.19 -0.78
N LEU A 102 -1.98 -22.11 0.01
CA LEU A 102 -2.55 -21.99 1.35
C LEU A 102 -4.07 -22.00 1.34
N ARG A 103 -4.70 -21.46 0.30
CA ARG A 103 -6.16 -21.44 0.19
C ARG A 103 -6.79 -22.83 0.05
N LYS A 104 -6.01 -23.84 -0.30
CA LYS A 104 -6.49 -25.23 -0.36
C LYS A 104 -6.74 -25.80 1.04
N ASP A 105 -5.99 -25.33 2.03
CA ASP A 105 -6.03 -25.85 3.40
C ASP A 105 -6.59 -24.88 4.43
N TYR A 106 -6.59 -23.59 4.12
CA TYR A 106 -6.96 -22.52 5.06
C TYR A 106 -7.89 -21.51 4.40
N VAL A 107 -8.62 -20.80 5.23
CA VAL A 107 -9.27 -19.54 4.81
C VAL A 107 -8.25 -18.43 5.01
N VAL A 108 -7.89 -17.72 3.94
CA VAL A 108 -6.82 -16.72 3.95
C VAL A 108 -7.43 -15.33 3.83
N TYR A 109 -7.06 -14.45 4.74
CA TYR A 109 -7.49 -13.05 4.78
C TYR A 109 -6.27 -12.14 4.67
N LEU A 110 -6.48 -10.96 4.09
CA LEU A 110 -5.49 -9.87 4.13
C LEU A 110 -5.96 -8.82 5.12
N LEU A 111 -5.05 -8.33 5.96
CA LEU A 111 -5.28 -7.20 6.87
C LEU A 111 -4.12 -6.23 6.74
N SER A 112 -4.37 -5.05 6.17
CA SER A 112 -3.32 -4.11 5.83
C SER A 112 -3.64 -2.68 6.24
N ASN A 113 -2.65 -2.00 6.82
CA ASN A 113 -2.66 -0.54 6.91
C ASN A 113 -2.14 -0.01 5.57
N THR A 114 -3.01 0.63 4.81
CA THR A 114 -2.69 1.13 3.49
C THR A 114 -3.59 2.31 3.14
N ASN A 115 -3.44 2.85 1.95
CA ASN A 115 -4.23 3.94 1.44
C ASN A 115 -4.77 3.63 0.05
N GLU A 116 -5.73 4.40 -0.38
CA GLU A 116 -6.44 4.16 -1.64
C GLU A 116 -5.50 4.14 -2.86
N ILE A 117 -4.55 5.09 -2.93
CA ILE A 117 -3.63 5.18 -4.07
C ILE A 117 -2.75 3.94 -4.15
N HIS A 118 -2.11 3.55 -3.04
CA HIS A 118 -1.26 2.36 -2.98
C HIS A 118 -2.04 1.08 -3.26
N TRP A 119 -3.23 0.95 -2.70
CA TRP A 119 -4.03 -0.26 -2.90
C TRP A 119 -4.50 -0.42 -4.34
N LYS A 120 -4.98 0.66 -4.95
CA LYS A 120 -5.39 0.63 -6.35
C LYS A 120 -4.24 0.22 -7.26
N TRP A 121 -3.06 0.81 -7.05
CA TRP A 121 -1.87 0.44 -7.80
C TRP A 121 -1.53 -1.04 -7.62
N SER A 122 -1.63 -1.53 -6.39
CA SER A 122 -1.30 -2.93 -6.08
C SER A 122 -2.24 -3.91 -6.76
N CYS A 123 -3.53 -3.60 -6.81
CA CYS A 123 -4.51 -4.43 -7.52
C CYS A 123 -4.24 -4.47 -9.02
N GLU A 124 -3.76 -3.38 -9.59
CA GLU A 124 -3.49 -3.26 -11.03
C GLU A 124 -2.14 -3.85 -11.43
N HIS A 125 -1.14 -3.78 -10.56
CA HIS A 125 0.26 -4.07 -10.93
C HIS A 125 0.95 -5.14 -10.11
N ALA A 126 0.56 -5.39 -8.87
CA ALA A 126 1.27 -6.32 -7.99
C ALA A 126 0.61 -7.70 -7.91
N PHE A 127 -0.70 -7.76 -7.83
CA PHE A 127 -1.44 -9.01 -7.68
C PHE A 127 -1.71 -9.78 -8.99
N PRO A 128 -1.89 -9.11 -10.17
CA PRO A 128 -2.12 -9.88 -11.40
C PRO A 128 -0.96 -10.82 -11.71
N TYR A 129 -1.27 -12.10 -11.85
CA TYR A 129 -0.28 -13.14 -12.07
C TYR A 129 -0.96 -14.31 -12.78
N LYS A 130 -0.47 -14.71 -13.96
CA LYS A 130 -1.16 -15.69 -14.82
C LYS A 130 -2.59 -15.20 -15.07
N THR A 131 -3.61 -16.00 -14.72
CA THR A 131 -5.02 -15.62 -14.83
C THR A 131 -5.60 -15.13 -13.51
N PHE A 132 -4.78 -15.03 -12.45
CA PHE A 132 -5.23 -14.69 -11.10
C PHE A 132 -5.20 -13.17 -10.85
N ARG A 133 -6.10 -12.72 -10.00
CA ARG A 133 -6.22 -11.34 -9.53
C ARG A 133 -6.30 -11.31 -8.01
N VAL A 134 -6.35 -10.13 -7.42
CA VAL A 134 -6.33 -9.98 -5.96
C VAL A 134 -7.40 -10.81 -5.26
N GLU A 135 -8.61 -10.87 -5.80
CA GLU A 135 -9.72 -11.61 -5.20
C GLU A 135 -9.52 -13.13 -5.18
N ASP A 136 -8.60 -13.66 -5.97
CA ASP A 136 -8.31 -15.09 -6.00
C ASP A 136 -7.43 -15.54 -4.83
N TYR A 137 -6.69 -14.61 -4.21
CA TYR A 137 -5.73 -14.93 -3.16
C TYR A 137 -6.33 -14.92 -1.76
N PHE A 138 -7.45 -14.20 -1.56
CA PHE A 138 -8.00 -13.95 -0.23
C PHE A 138 -9.50 -14.17 -0.22
N GLU A 139 -9.99 -14.74 0.89
CA GLU A 139 -11.43 -14.83 1.14
C GLU A 139 -12.03 -13.45 1.37
N HIS A 140 -11.33 -12.61 2.14
CA HIS A 140 -11.72 -11.22 2.34
C HIS A 140 -10.47 -10.36 2.57
N ILE A 141 -10.59 -9.09 2.27
CA ILE A 141 -9.51 -8.10 2.34
C ILE A 141 -9.96 -6.96 3.25
N PHE A 142 -9.19 -6.74 4.33
CA PHE A 142 -9.47 -5.69 5.30
C PHE A 142 -8.42 -4.59 5.15
N LEU A 143 -8.86 -3.42 4.72
CA LEU A 143 -7.99 -2.27 4.46
C LEU A 143 -8.32 -1.15 5.44
N SER A 144 -7.28 -0.58 6.06
CA SER A 144 -7.43 0.44 7.10
C SER A 144 -8.27 1.64 6.62
N TYR A 145 -8.02 2.12 5.41
CA TYR A 145 -8.73 3.31 4.92
C TYR A 145 -10.21 3.06 4.65
N GLU A 146 -10.61 1.81 4.34
CA GLU A 146 -12.01 1.45 4.17
C GLU A 146 -12.71 1.23 5.52
N MET A 147 -12.00 0.61 6.47
CA MET A 147 -12.53 0.33 7.81
C MET A 147 -12.53 1.55 8.73
N LYS A 148 -11.86 2.63 8.35
CA LYS A 148 -11.68 3.84 9.18
C LYS A 148 -10.93 3.55 10.48
N MET A 149 -10.06 2.56 10.48
CA MET A 149 -9.24 2.18 11.63
C MET A 149 -7.97 1.49 11.16
N ALA A 150 -6.91 1.64 11.92
CA ALA A 150 -5.60 1.07 11.62
C ALA A 150 -5.11 0.17 12.76
N LYS A 151 -4.23 -0.79 12.42
CA LYS A 151 -3.50 -1.59 13.41
C LYS A 151 -2.54 -0.69 14.23
N PRO A 152 -2.19 -0.96 15.43
CA PRO A 152 -2.55 -2.14 16.21
C PRO A 152 -3.96 -2.18 16.69
#